data_5e237c35a07319a2d25950a5872c44b3
#
_entry.id   5e237c35a07319a2d25950a5872c44b3
#
_cell.length_a   1.000
_cell.length_b   1.000
_cell.length_c   1.000
_cell.angle_alpha   90.00
_cell.angle_beta   90.00
_cell.angle_gamma   90.00
#
_symmetry.space_group_name_H-M   'P 1'
#
loop_
_entity.id
_entity.type
_entity.pdbx_description
1 polymer ?
#
loop_
_entity_poly.entity_id
_entity_poly.type
_entity_poly.pdbx_seq_one_letter_code
_entity_poly.pdbx_strand_id
1 'polypeptide(L)'
;MSSRGVNKVILIGFLGQEPEVRYLPNGMAVTNISLATSESWRDKHSGEEKERTEWHRVVLFGKLAEIAGEYLHKGSQVYIEGQLQTRKWTDNAGGERWTTEIVVKQQGTMQMLGSNNRTNTSGSAQPANKQHSAAAPAQSGTPPSQSTPQSMGNEPPMDFDDDIPFLGYGYGACRGALYGIS
;
A
#
# COMPACT_ATOMS: atom_id res chain seq x y z
N MET A 1 -14.54 29.85 -16.78
CA MET A 1 -15.70 28.93 -16.72
C MET A 1 -15.63 28.18 -15.41
N SER A 2 -16.70 28.21 -14.61
CA SER A 2 -16.73 27.46 -13.34
C SER A 2 -17.11 25.99 -13.62
N SER A 3 -16.32 25.06 -13.11
CA SER A 3 -16.63 23.63 -13.15
C SER A 3 -17.82 23.36 -12.23
N ARG A 4 -18.86 22.70 -12.74
CA ARG A 4 -20.07 22.35 -11.96
C ARG A 4 -20.07 20.94 -11.42
N GLY A 5 -18.97 20.21 -11.57
CA GLY A 5 -18.85 18.82 -11.13
C GLY A 5 -17.45 18.50 -10.68
N VAL A 6 -17.34 17.40 -9.91
CA VAL A 6 -16.06 16.83 -9.49
C VAL A 6 -15.88 15.49 -10.19
N ASN A 7 -14.74 15.34 -10.88
CA ASN A 7 -14.31 14.07 -11.45
C ASN A 7 -12.97 13.71 -10.80
N LYS A 8 -13.04 12.89 -9.77
CA LYS A 8 -11.90 12.45 -8.98
C LYS A 8 -12.06 10.99 -8.61
N VAL A 9 -11.02 10.21 -8.85
CA VAL A 9 -10.92 8.80 -8.49
C VAL A 9 -9.72 8.63 -7.58
N ILE A 10 -9.91 7.90 -6.48
CA ILE A 10 -8.85 7.53 -5.55
C ILE A 10 -8.83 6.01 -5.46
N LEU A 11 -7.66 5.41 -5.67
CA LEU A 11 -7.46 3.98 -5.58
C LEU A 11 -6.22 3.67 -4.74
N ILE A 12 -6.33 2.60 -3.95
CA ILE A 12 -5.18 1.94 -3.33
C ILE A 12 -5.25 0.48 -3.74
N GLY A 13 -4.19 -0.02 -4.36
CA GLY A 13 -4.18 -1.39 -4.86
C GLY A 13 -2.79 -1.87 -5.22
N PHE A 14 -2.74 -3.04 -5.84
CA PHE A 14 -1.50 -3.68 -6.25
C PHE A 14 -1.38 -3.75 -7.77
N LEU A 15 -0.17 -3.56 -8.30
CA LEU A 15 0.09 -3.74 -9.72
C LEU A 15 -0.05 -5.23 -10.10
N GLY A 16 -0.87 -5.52 -11.10
CA GLY A 16 -1.04 -6.87 -11.61
C GLY A 16 0.03 -7.31 -12.59
N GLN A 17 0.69 -6.36 -13.24
CA GLN A 17 1.74 -6.58 -14.22
C GLN A 17 2.78 -5.46 -14.19
N GLU A 18 3.90 -5.65 -14.89
CA GLU A 18 4.92 -4.61 -15.05
C GLU A 18 4.34 -3.37 -15.74
N PRO A 19 4.77 -2.15 -15.35
CA PRO A 19 4.39 -0.90 -16.01
C PRO A 19 4.82 -0.88 -17.47
N GLU A 20 3.90 -0.50 -18.36
CA GLU A 20 4.20 -0.36 -19.77
C GLU A 20 4.49 1.10 -20.11
N VAL A 21 5.76 1.43 -20.30
CA VAL A 21 6.22 2.80 -20.59
C VAL A 21 6.29 3.01 -22.10
N ARG A 22 5.75 4.13 -22.57
CA ARG A 22 5.83 4.58 -23.95
C ARG A 22 6.15 6.08 -23.99
N TYR A 23 6.80 6.52 -25.05
CA TYR A 23 7.09 7.92 -25.29
C TYR A 23 6.26 8.43 -26.46
N LEU A 24 5.60 9.56 -26.28
CA LEU A 24 4.90 10.26 -27.33
C LEU A 24 5.91 10.96 -28.28
N PRO A 25 5.53 11.33 -29.50
CA PRO A 25 6.41 12.03 -30.44
C PRO A 25 6.99 13.36 -29.90
N ASN A 26 6.30 13.96 -28.93
CA ASN A 26 6.75 15.18 -28.24
C ASN A 26 7.72 14.89 -27.07
N GLY A 27 8.18 13.64 -26.90
CA GLY A 27 9.08 13.23 -25.82
C GLY A 27 8.43 13.00 -24.45
N MET A 28 7.12 13.20 -24.32
CA MET A 28 6.42 12.99 -23.05
C MET A 28 6.27 11.49 -22.77
N ALA A 29 6.68 11.05 -21.57
CA ALA A 29 6.45 9.69 -21.12
C ALA A 29 4.96 9.45 -20.79
N VAL A 30 4.47 8.28 -21.16
CA VAL A 30 3.15 7.75 -20.80
C VAL A 30 3.33 6.33 -20.30
N THR A 31 2.81 6.03 -19.11
CA THR A 31 2.90 4.71 -18.52
C THR A 31 1.51 4.16 -18.23
N ASN A 32 1.24 2.96 -18.77
CA ASN A 32 0.02 2.22 -18.50
C ASN A 32 0.29 1.22 -17.38
N ILE A 33 -0.56 1.22 -16.37
CA ILE A 33 -0.54 0.23 -15.29
C ILE A 33 -1.92 -0.39 -15.12
N SER A 34 -1.93 -1.68 -14.76
CA SER A 34 -3.12 -2.42 -14.36
C SER A 34 -3.10 -2.56 -12.84
N LEU A 35 -4.08 -1.97 -12.17
CA LEU A 35 -4.19 -1.92 -10.71
C LEU A 35 -5.33 -2.81 -10.24
N ALA A 36 -5.04 -3.73 -9.31
CA ALA A 36 -6.02 -4.58 -8.66
C ALA A 36 -6.44 -3.99 -7.32
N THR A 37 -7.74 -3.90 -7.10
CA THR A 37 -8.33 -3.62 -5.78
C THR A 37 -9.18 -4.82 -5.38
N SER A 38 -8.90 -5.41 -4.21
CA SER A 38 -9.60 -6.59 -3.71
C SER A 38 -10.41 -6.26 -2.48
N GLU A 39 -11.62 -6.79 -2.44
CA GLU A 39 -12.52 -6.75 -1.30
C GLU A 39 -12.79 -8.18 -0.83
N SER A 40 -12.72 -8.43 0.47
CA SER A 40 -13.11 -9.71 1.06
C SER A 40 -14.24 -9.51 2.05
N TRP A 41 -15.21 -10.42 2.04
CA TRP A 41 -16.32 -10.42 2.98
C TRP A 41 -16.77 -11.82 3.31
N ARG A 42 -17.36 -11.99 4.48
CA ARG A 42 -17.95 -13.25 4.88
C ARG A 42 -19.43 -13.27 4.48
N ASP A 43 -19.80 -14.26 3.70
CA ASP A 43 -21.21 -14.48 3.33
C ASP A 43 -22.02 -14.86 4.57
N LYS A 44 -23.10 -14.11 4.83
CA LYS A 44 -23.95 -14.32 6.01
C LYS A 44 -24.77 -15.59 5.98
N HIS A 45 -25.02 -16.16 4.79
CA HIS A 45 -25.84 -17.37 4.64
C HIS A 45 -24.99 -18.63 4.65
N SER A 46 -23.88 -18.66 3.91
CA SER A 46 -22.99 -19.83 3.83
C SER A 46 -21.88 -19.81 4.89
N GLY A 47 -21.57 -18.64 5.48
CA GLY A 47 -20.44 -18.47 6.40
C GLY A 47 -19.08 -18.50 5.71
N GLU A 48 -19.03 -18.63 4.39
CA GLU A 48 -17.81 -18.69 3.57
C GLU A 48 -17.21 -17.31 3.38
N GLU A 49 -15.88 -17.25 3.27
CA GLU A 49 -15.17 -16.06 2.87
C GLU A 49 -15.19 -15.93 1.36
N LYS A 50 -15.66 -14.79 0.86
CA LYS A 50 -15.70 -14.44 -0.55
C LYS A 50 -14.78 -13.28 -0.82
N GLU A 51 -14.07 -13.35 -1.95
CA GLU A 51 -13.19 -12.29 -2.43
C GLU A 51 -13.65 -11.84 -3.82
N ARG A 52 -13.54 -10.55 -4.06
CA ARG A 52 -13.78 -9.93 -5.36
C ARG A 52 -12.66 -8.97 -5.68
N THR A 53 -12.04 -9.13 -6.83
CA THR A 53 -10.99 -8.25 -7.34
C THR A 53 -11.49 -7.47 -8.54
N GLU A 54 -11.33 -6.17 -8.51
CA GLU A 54 -11.59 -5.27 -9.64
C GLU A 54 -10.27 -4.78 -10.24
N TRP A 55 -10.23 -4.79 -11.58
CA TRP A 55 -9.06 -4.37 -12.33
C TRP A 55 -9.27 -2.99 -12.95
N HIS A 56 -8.40 -2.07 -12.58
CA HIS A 56 -8.44 -0.69 -13.04
C HIS A 56 -7.29 -0.42 -14.01
N ARG A 57 -7.63 0.18 -15.16
CA ARG A 57 -6.65 0.68 -16.11
C ARG A 57 -6.29 2.10 -15.73
N VAL A 58 -5.02 2.34 -15.42
CA VAL A 58 -4.50 3.65 -15.02
C VAL A 58 -3.44 4.10 -16.03
N VAL A 59 -3.54 5.34 -16.49
CA VAL A 59 -2.63 5.96 -17.44
C VAL A 59 -1.98 7.18 -16.78
N LEU A 60 -0.66 7.11 -16.60
CA LEU A 60 0.14 8.20 -16.03
C LEU A 60 0.83 8.97 -17.14
N PHE A 61 0.99 10.28 -16.95
CA PHE A 61 1.63 11.18 -17.91
C PHE A 61 2.80 11.95 -17.32
N GLY A 62 3.82 12.22 -18.16
CA GLY A 62 4.96 13.05 -17.82
C GLY A 62 5.83 12.45 -16.72
N LYS A 63 6.24 13.26 -15.73
CA LYS A 63 7.18 12.85 -14.70
C LYS A 63 6.70 11.66 -13.85
N LEU A 64 5.39 11.60 -13.55
CA LEU A 64 4.82 10.46 -12.82
C LEU A 64 4.91 9.16 -13.63
N ALA A 65 4.81 9.25 -14.96
CA ALA A 65 4.97 8.10 -15.84
C ALA A 65 6.40 7.56 -15.82
N GLU A 66 7.41 8.43 -15.84
CA GLU A 66 8.83 8.05 -15.74
C GLU A 66 9.10 7.35 -14.39
N ILE A 67 8.67 7.97 -13.29
CA ILE A 67 8.83 7.41 -11.94
C ILE A 67 8.12 6.04 -11.83
N ALA A 68 6.92 5.92 -12.37
CA ALA A 68 6.19 4.66 -12.36
C ALA A 68 6.94 3.57 -13.13
N GLY A 69 7.51 3.90 -14.29
CA GLY A 69 8.28 2.95 -15.09
C GLY A 69 9.61 2.53 -14.48
N GLU A 70 10.22 3.42 -13.68
CA GLU A 70 11.53 3.17 -13.06
C GLU A 70 11.43 2.38 -11.75
N TYR A 71 10.41 2.66 -10.95
CA TYR A 71 10.33 2.18 -9.56
C TYR A 71 9.23 1.19 -9.29
N LEU A 72 8.18 1.12 -10.11
CA LEU A 72 7.08 0.19 -9.91
C LEU A 72 7.35 -1.14 -10.62
N HIS A 73 6.94 -2.21 -9.96
CA HIS A 73 7.01 -3.57 -10.47
C HIS A 73 5.69 -4.29 -10.21
N LYS A 74 5.47 -5.40 -10.86
CA LYS A 74 4.35 -6.29 -10.54
C LYS A 74 4.31 -6.57 -9.03
N GLY A 75 3.14 -6.40 -8.42
CA GLY A 75 2.94 -6.56 -6.98
C GLY A 75 3.26 -5.33 -6.12
N SER A 76 3.75 -4.23 -6.69
CA SER A 76 3.92 -2.98 -5.96
C SER A 76 2.57 -2.43 -5.51
N GLN A 77 2.48 -1.99 -4.25
CA GLN A 77 1.31 -1.31 -3.73
C GLN A 77 1.42 0.19 -3.97
N VAL A 78 0.37 0.80 -4.51
CA VAL A 78 0.35 2.21 -4.84
C VAL A 78 -0.96 2.88 -4.46
N TYR A 79 -0.86 4.16 -4.09
CA TYR A 79 -1.96 5.11 -4.02
C TYR A 79 -2.00 5.89 -5.32
N ILE A 80 -3.18 5.97 -5.93
CA ILE A 80 -3.43 6.71 -7.17
C ILE A 80 -4.58 7.68 -6.95
N GLU A 81 -4.37 8.92 -7.38
CA GLU A 81 -5.40 9.94 -7.47
C GLU A 81 -5.42 10.50 -8.90
N GLY A 82 -6.55 10.37 -9.57
CA GLY A 82 -6.71 10.78 -10.96
C GLY A 82 -8.15 11.12 -11.30
N GLN A 83 -8.44 11.16 -12.60
CA GLN A 83 -9.74 11.44 -13.15
C GLN A 83 -10.21 10.28 -14.03
N LEU A 84 -11.48 9.95 -13.99
CA LEU A 84 -12.08 8.98 -14.89
C LEU A 84 -12.24 9.61 -16.27
N GLN A 85 -11.77 8.92 -17.31
CA GLN A 85 -11.89 9.34 -18.68
C GLN A 85 -12.28 8.17 -19.57
N THR A 86 -13.30 8.35 -20.40
CA THR A 86 -13.67 7.37 -21.42
C THR A 86 -13.15 7.84 -22.77
N ARG A 87 -12.40 6.96 -23.43
CA ARG A 87 -11.79 7.18 -24.72
C ARG A 87 -12.44 6.26 -25.78
N LYS A 88 -12.83 6.85 -26.91
CA LYS A 88 -13.26 6.12 -28.07
C LYS A 88 -12.05 5.76 -28.94
N TRP A 89 -12.00 4.55 -29.47
CA TRP A 89 -10.98 4.09 -30.40
C TRP A 89 -11.56 3.10 -31.39
N THR A 90 -10.89 2.89 -32.50
CA THR A 90 -11.34 1.95 -33.55
C THR A 90 -10.46 0.72 -33.47
N ASP A 91 -11.10 -0.47 -33.41
CA ASP A 91 -10.37 -1.73 -33.46
C ASP A 91 -9.90 -2.09 -34.88
N ASN A 92 -9.10 -3.14 -35.00
CA ASN A 92 -8.53 -3.56 -36.28
C ASN A 92 -9.61 -4.05 -37.30
N ALA A 93 -10.82 -4.32 -36.83
CA ALA A 93 -11.95 -4.71 -37.64
C ALA A 93 -12.81 -3.51 -38.09
N GLY A 94 -12.41 -2.28 -37.74
CA GLY A 94 -13.13 -1.04 -38.04
C GLY A 94 -14.27 -0.75 -37.06
N GLY A 95 -14.43 -1.54 -36.00
CA GLY A 95 -15.43 -1.33 -34.97
C GLY A 95 -15.06 -0.24 -33.97
N GLU A 96 -16.03 0.61 -33.64
CA GLU A 96 -15.84 1.61 -32.59
C GLU A 96 -15.91 0.98 -31.19
N ARG A 97 -14.90 1.25 -30.37
CA ARG A 97 -14.78 0.76 -28.99
C ARG A 97 -14.62 1.92 -28.02
N TRP A 98 -15.09 1.72 -26.81
CA TRP A 98 -14.99 2.65 -25.71
C TRP A 98 -14.19 2.01 -24.59
N THR A 99 -13.19 2.71 -24.08
CA THR A 99 -12.39 2.27 -22.94
C THR A 99 -12.40 3.34 -21.89
N THR A 100 -12.77 2.97 -20.67
CA THR A 100 -12.74 3.84 -19.50
C THR A 100 -11.43 3.61 -18.76
N GLU A 101 -10.72 4.68 -18.52
CA GLU A 101 -9.37 4.70 -17.92
C GLU A 101 -9.33 5.75 -16.81
N ILE A 102 -8.45 5.54 -15.83
CA ILE A 102 -8.13 6.53 -14.82
C ILE A 102 -6.89 7.27 -15.28
N VAL A 103 -7.01 8.55 -15.50
CA VAL A 103 -5.95 9.38 -16.06
C VAL A 103 -5.32 10.22 -14.96
N VAL A 104 -4.00 10.04 -14.76
CA VAL A 104 -3.19 10.77 -13.79
C VAL A 104 -2.33 11.78 -14.55
N LYS A 105 -2.77 13.04 -14.56
CA LYS A 105 -2.05 14.19 -15.14
C LYS A 105 -1.29 14.94 -14.05
N GLN A 106 -0.81 16.15 -14.36
CA GLN A 106 -0.06 17.02 -13.42
C GLN A 106 -0.77 17.31 -12.08
N GLN A 107 -2.11 17.30 -12.09
CA GLN A 107 -2.93 17.52 -10.88
C GLN A 107 -3.26 16.22 -10.13
N GLY A 108 -2.85 15.07 -10.66
CA GLY A 108 -3.03 13.79 -10.02
C GLY A 108 -1.84 13.44 -9.13
N THR A 109 -2.02 12.42 -8.34
CA THR A 109 -1.00 11.94 -7.40
C THR A 109 -0.77 10.45 -7.61
N MET A 110 0.49 10.04 -7.55
CA MET A 110 0.90 8.65 -7.41
C MET A 110 1.88 8.56 -6.25
N GLN A 111 1.63 7.64 -5.32
CA GLN A 111 2.50 7.39 -4.17
C GLN A 111 2.70 5.89 -3.99
N MET A 112 3.95 5.47 -3.88
CA MET A 112 4.30 4.09 -3.54
C MET A 112 4.05 3.86 -2.05
N LEU A 113 3.27 2.82 -1.70
CA LEU A 113 2.91 2.49 -0.32
C LEU A 113 3.69 1.28 0.23
N GLY A 114 4.37 0.54 -0.64
CA GLY A 114 5.19 -0.59 -0.23
C GLY A 114 6.46 -0.14 0.48
N SER A 115 6.79 -0.77 1.58
CA SER A 115 8.13 -0.70 2.15
C SER A 115 9.10 -1.25 1.11
N ASN A 116 10.12 -0.47 0.74
CA ASN A 116 11.29 -0.96 0.02
C ASN A 116 12.02 -1.95 0.95
N ASN A 117 11.47 -3.13 1.10
CA ASN A 117 12.22 -4.25 1.65
C ASN A 117 13.19 -4.72 0.54
N ARG A 118 14.18 -3.85 0.23
CA ARG A 118 15.42 -4.34 -0.35
C ARG A 118 15.97 -5.27 0.72
N THR A 119 15.67 -6.55 0.59
CA THR A 119 16.47 -7.59 1.20
C THR A 119 17.89 -7.33 0.72
N ASN A 120 18.66 -6.59 1.53
CA ASN A 120 20.08 -6.69 1.52
C ASN A 120 20.37 -8.17 1.84
N THR A 121 20.43 -8.95 0.79
CA THR A 121 21.16 -10.21 0.82
C THR A 121 22.63 -9.80 0.86
N SER A 122 23.03 -9.19 1.98
CA SER A 122 24.41 -9.14 2.39
C SER A 122 24.76 -10.59 2.64
N GLY A 123 25.40 -11.19 1.65
CA GLY A 123 26.02 -12.49 1.79
C GLY A 123 26.86 -12.47 3.06
N SER A 124 26.39 -13.15 4.07
CA SER A 124 27.17 -13.52 5.23
C SER A 124 28.30 -14.40 4.71
N ALA A 125 29.41 -13.77 4.35
CA ALA A 125 30.67 -14.46 4.19
C ALA A 125 31.05 -14.95 5.58
N GLN A 126 30.80 -16.21 5.82
CA GLN A 126 31.27 -16.97 6.99
C GLN A 126 32.80 -16.97 6.97
N PRO A 127 33.50 -16.38 7.94
CA PRO A 127 34.94 -16.49 7.99
C PRO A 127 35.31 -17.95 8.28
N ALA A 128 36.04 -18.53 7.35
CA ALA A 128 36.62 -19.86 7.49
C ALA A 128 37.51 -19.91 8.73
N ASN A 129 37.12 -20.71 9.69
CA ASN A 129 37.92 -21.05 10.87
C ASN A 129 39.10 -21.91 10.46
N LYS A 130 40.29 -21.32 10.42
CA LYS A 130 41.55 -22.08 10.33
C LYS A 130 41.84 -22.71 11.66
N GLN A 131 41.64 -24.03 11.74
CA GLN A 131 42.21 -24.88 12.78
C GLN A 131 43.72 -24.77 12.76
N HIS A 132 44.30 -24.28 13.84
CA HIS A 132 45.65 -24.62 14.24
C HIS A 132 45.62 -25.50 15.49
N SER A 133 45.96 -26.76 15.25
CA SER A 133 46.33 -27.76 16.20
C SER A 133 47.69 -27.42 16.83
N ALA A 134 47.79 -27.41 18.18
CA ALA A 134 48.91 -28.03 18.90
C ALA A 134 48.86 -27.77 20.40
N ALA A 135 48.90 -28.89 21.13
CA ALA A 135 49.56 -29.18 22.39
C ALA A 135 49.14 -28.46 23.71
N ALA A 136 48.58 -29.26 24.62
CA ALA A 136 48.62 -29.11 26.08
C ALA A 136 50.07 -29.31 26.62
N PRO A 137 50.42 -28.99 27.92
CA PRO A 137 49.73 -29.54 29.10
C PRO A 137 49.69 -28.67 30.38
N ALA A 138 48.76 -29.09 31.29
CA ALA A 138 48.77 -29.13 32.76
C ALA A 138 49.14 -27.94 33.64
N GLN A 139 48.28 -27.49 34.53
CA GLN A 139 48.18 -27.80 35.98
C GLN A 139 47.35 -26.78 36.73
N SER A 140 46.43 -27.36 37.52
CA SER A 140 46.09 -27.08 38.92
C SER A 140 45.70 -25.68 39.38
N GLY A 141 44.54 -25.64 40.04
CA GLY A 141 44.21 -24.58 41.02
C GLY A 141 42.71 -24.39 41.20
N THR A 142 42.14 -25.13 42.17
CA THR A 142 40.78 -25.00 42.68
C THR A 142 40.54 -23.76 43.55
N PRO A 143 39.29 -23.49 43.97
CA PRO A 143 38.66 -22.16 44.10
C PRO A 143 38.75 -21.64 45.56
N PRO A 144 38.07 -20.63 46.02
CA PRO A 144 36.65 -20.40 46.02
C PRO A 144 36.16 -18.91 46.12
N SER A 145 34.88 -18.80 46.28
CA SER A 145 34.05 -17.77 46.99
C SER A 145 33.37 -16.71 46.16
N GLN A 146 32.07 -16.90 46.02
CA GLN A 146 30.96 -16.14 46.64
C GLN A 146 31.03 -14.60 46.54
N SER A 147 30.09 -14.06 45.82
CA SER A 147 29.15 -13.03 46.35
C SER A 147 28.09 -12.65 45.29
N THR A 148 26.88 -13.09 45.47
CA THR A 148 25.69 -12.29 45.27
C THR A 148 25.65 -11.23 46.38
N PRO A 149 24.89 -10.15 46.34
CA PRO A 149 23.58 -9.95 45.72
C PRO A 149 23.26 -8.50 45.27
N GLN A 150 21.98 -8.34 45.00
CA GLN A 150 21.14 -7.13 45.07
C GLN A 150 21.02 -6.37 43.74
N SER A 151 19.83 -6.43 43.14
CA SER A 151 18.54 -5.94 43.61
C SER A 151 18.28 -4.50 43.20
N MET A 152 17.11 -4.35 42.67
CA MET A 152 16.31 -3.13 42.52
C MET A 152 16.47 -2.32 41.21
N GLY A 153 15.49 -2.49 40.40
CA GLY A 153 15.00 -1.54 39.43
C GLY A 153 13.55 -1.89 39.13
N ASN A 154 12.69 -1.46 40.03
CA ASN A 154 11.24 -1.57 39.96
C ASN A 154 10.78 -0.51 38.97
N GLU A 155 10.52 -0.89 37.72
CA GLU A 155 9.77 -0.02 36.80
C GLU A 155 8.29 -0.32 36.98
N PRO A 156 7.46 0.69 37.28
CA PRO A 156 6.02 0.52 37.36
C PRO A 156 5.43 0.26 35.99
N PRO A 157 4.38 -0.57 35.90
CA PRO A 157 3.66 -0.77 34.64
C PRO A 157 3.01 0.54 34.21
N MET A 158 3.29 0.94 32.98
CA MET A 158 2.56 2.03 32.33
C MET A 158 1.16 1.54 31.99
N ASP A 159 0.19 1.88 32.82
CA ASP A 159 -1.22 1.83 32.49
C ASP A 159 -1.49 2.89 31.44
N PHE A 160 -1.64 2.46 30.20
CA PHE A 160 -2.24 3.25 29.15
C PHE A 160 -3.76 3.07 29.22
N ASP A 161 -4.41 3.80 30.11
CA ASP A 161 -5.84 4.07 30.02
C ASP A 161 -6.05 5.12 28.91
N ASP A 162 -6.12 4.66 27.65
CA ASP A 162 -6.59 5.44 26.53
C ASP A 162 -8.13 5.42 26.53
N ASP A 163 -8.73 6.14 27.45
CA ASP A 163 -10.13 6.53 27.38
C ASP A 163 -10.30 7.59 26.26
N ILE A 164 -10.60 7.12 25.04
CA ILE A 164 -11.07 7.99 23.97
C ILE A 164 -12.54 8.28 24.21
N PRO A 165 -12.92 9.52 24.61
CA PRO A 165 -14.32 9.86 24.80
C PRO A 165 -15.02 9.93 23.44
N PHE A 166 -15.80 8.91 23.10
CA PHE A 166 -16.76 9.01 22.01
C PHE A 166 -17.87 9.99 22.41
N LEU A 167 -17.77 11.22 21.93
CA LEU A 167 -18.88 12.18 21.96
C LEU A 167 -20.02 11.63 21.10
N GLY A 168 -21.01 11.04 21.75
CA GLY A 168 -22.25 10.62 21.13
C GLY A 168 -23.00 11.82 20.57
N TYR A 169 -23.04 11.93 19.25
CA TYR A 169 -23.99 12.81 18.57
C TYR A 169 -25.40 12.28 18.81
N GLY A 170 -26.11 12.94 19.70
CA GLY A 170 -27.53 12.70 19.94
C GLY A 170 -28.35 13.03 18.69
N TYR A 171 -29.02 12.04 18.18
CA TYR A 171 -30.08 12.21 17.18
C TYR A 171 -31.26 12.94 17.83
N GLY A 172 -31.37 14.24 17.56
CA GLY A 172 -32.55 15.02 17.85
C GLY A 172 -33.70 14.58 16.95
N ALA A 173 -34.69 13.93 17.55
CA ALA A 173 -35.96 13.61 16.92
C ALA A 173 -36.72 14.88 16.58
N CYS A 174 -36.79 15.28 15.33
CA CYS A 174 -37.73 16.26 14.85
C CYS A 174 -39.13 15.61 14.75
N ARG A 175 -39.96 15.90 15.72
CA ARG A 175 -41.43 15.64 15.70
C ARG A 175 -42.07 16.49 14.61
N GLY A 176 -42.89 15.84 13.82
CA GLY A 176 -43.66 16.42 12.75
C GLY A 176 -44.64 17.51 13.17
N ALA A 177 -44.87 18.42 12.25
CA ALA A 177 -46.02 19.27 12.21
C ALA A 177 -46.83 18.91 10.95
N LEU A 178 -47.96 18.29 11.18
CA LEU A 178 -49.05 18.16 10.21
C LEU A 178 -49.66 19.55 9.99
N TYR A 179 -49.63 20.04 8.77
CA TYR A 179 -50.58 21.07 8.32
C TYR A 179 -51.39 20.48 7.17
N GLY A 180 -52.66 20.18 7.48
CA GLY A 180 -53.67 20.01 6.46
C GLY A 180 -54.17 21.39 6.02
N ILE A 181 -54.37 21.51 4.71
CA ILE A 181 -55.24 22.56 4.13
C ILE A 181 -56.06 21.91 3.03
N SER A 182 -57.30 22.22 3.09
CA SER A 182 -58.49 21.93 2.27
C SER A 182 -58.26 21.94 0.78
#